data_1790148af929ba6e920e5c06d4e00ee0
#
_entry.id   1790148af929ba6e920e5c06d4e00ee0
#
_cell.length_a   1.000
_cell.length_b   1.000
_cell.length_c   1.000
_cell.angle_alpha   90.00
_cell.angle_beta   90.00
_cell.angle_gamma   90.00
#
_symmetry.space_group_name_H-M   'P 1'
#
loop_
_entity.id
_entity.type
_entity.pdbx_description
1 polymer ?
#
loop_
_entity_poly.entity_id
_entity_poly.type
_entity_poly.pdbx_seq_one_letter_code
_entity_poly.pdbx_strand_id
1 'polypeptide(L)'
;MEKALEKFASMNKLRRQAAADVLVEEAVRVMQSTMGYFAVMNDAEDVLTMLGWSKSAMGACAVMDKPIVYPIEETGLWGDAVRERKAVVTNDYPASKKPTKKGYPEGHVKLTRHINVPVWDGEHIVGVLGVGNKETDYSHADAAMLQELANRSWAYIKRARE
;
A
#
# COMPACT_ATOMS: atom_id res chain seq x y z
N MET A 1 -11.55 4.37 11.36
CA MET A 1 -10.52 3.39 11.74
C MET A 1 -11.07 2.26 12.62
N GLU A 2 -11.79 2.51 13.70
CA GLU A 2 -12.37 1.46 14.56
C GLU A 2 -13.18 0.42 13.78
N LYS A 3 -14.10 0.86 12.91
CA LYS A 3 -14.89 -0.06 12.07
C LYS A 3 -14.04 -0.96 11.15
N ALA A 4 -12.91 -0.46 10.65
CA ALA A 4 -11.99 -1.25 9.85
C ALA A 4 -11.35 -2.36 10.69
N LEU A 5 -10.94 -2.04 11.91
CA LEU A 5 -10.34 -3.00 12.84
C LEU A 5 -11.34 -4.05 13.33
N GLU A 6 -12.59 -3.65 13.62
CA GLU A 6 -13.68 -4.58 13.94
C GLU A 6 -13.92 -5.59 12.81
N LYS A 7 -13.88 -5.09 11.57
CA LYS A 7 -14.02 -5.93 10.38
C LYS A 7 -12.91 -6.98 10.28
N PHE A 8 -11.66 -6.61 10.56
CA PHE A 8 -10.54 -7.55 10.63
C PHE A 8 -10.70 -8.55 11.78
N ALA A 9 -11.14 -8.11 12.96
CA ALA A 9 -11.35 -9.00 14.11
C ALA A 9 -12.36 -10.11 13.82
N SER A 10 -13.36 -9.85 13.00
CA SER A 10 -14.38 -10.84 12.60
C SER A 10 -13.88 -11.85 11.55
N MET A 11 -12.72 -11.61 10.94
CA MET A 11 -12.18 -12.36 9.80
C MET A 11 -11.20 -13.49 10.20
N ASN A 12 -11.28 -14.01 11.40
CA ASN A 12 -10.34 -15.00 11.96
C ASN A 12 -10.10 -16.29 11.13
N LYS A 13 -10.81 -16.47 10.03
CA LYS A 13 -10.72 -17.67 9.18
C LYS A 13 -10.43 -17.35 7.70
N LEU A 14 -10.18 -16.10 7.35
CA LEU A 14 -9.95 -15.73 5.96
C LEU A 14 -8.52 -16.06 5.52
N ARG A 15 -8.41 -16.40 4.24
CA ARG A 15 -7.11 -16.53 3.59
C ARG A 15 -6.38 -15.18 3.63
N ARG A 16 -5.08 -15.24 3.69
CA ARG A 16 -4.18 -14.06 3.74
C ARG A 16 -4.48 -13.05 2.63
N GLN A 17 -4.74 -13.54 1.41
CA GLN A 17 -5.15 -12.72 0.27
C GLN A 17 -6.43 -11.92 0.57
N ALA A 18 -7.48 -12.58 1.06
CA ALA A 18 -8.74 -11.91 1.36
C ALA A 18 -8.61 -10.88 2.48
N ALA A 19 -7.76 -11.15 3.48
CA ALA A 19 -7.46 -10.19 4.54
C ALA A 19 -6.73 -8.96 4.00
N ALA A 20 -5.78 -9.15 3.08
CA ALA A 20 -5.08 -8.07 2.42
C ALA A 20 -6.02 -7.22 1.54
N ASP A 21 -6.91 -7.86 0.80
CA ASP A 21 -7.91 -7.16 -0.03
C ASP A 21 -8.82 -6.27 0.83
N VAL A 22 -9.27 -6.78 1.99
CA VAL A 22 -10.05 -5.98 2.94
C VAL A 22 -9.25 -4.79 3.48
N LEU A 23 -7.98 -5.01 3.83
CA LEU A 23 -7.11 -3.91 4.27
C LEU A 23 -7.02 -2.81 3.21
N VAL A 24 -6.77 -3.19 1.98
CA VAL A 24 -6.62 -2.23 0.87
C VAL A 24 -7.92 -1.45 0.65
N GLU A 25 -9.06 -2.12 0.58
CA GLU A 25 -10.36 -1.45 0.40
C GLU A 25 -10.69 -0.50 1.57
N GLU A 26 -10.42 -0.91 2.81
CA GLU A 26 -10.62 -0.05 3.97
C GLU A 26 -9.64 1.14 3.99
N ALA A 27 -8.39 0.93 3.59
CA ALA A 27 -7.41 2.02 3.46
C ALA A 27 -7.87 3.05 2.42
N VAL A 28 -8.30 2.60 1.26
CA VAL A 28 -8.85 3.46 0.20
C VAL A 28 -10.04 4.27 0.72
N ARG A 29 -10.96 3.61 1.42
CA ARG A 29 -12.15 4.26 1.99
C ARG A 29 -11.80 5.30 3.06
N VAL A 30 -11.00 4.91 4.05
CA VAL A 30 -10.62 5.77 5.19
C VAL A 30 -9.80 6.97 4.72
N MET A 31 -8.93 6.76 3.74
CA MET A 31 -8.07 7.80 3.17
C MET A 31 -8.73 8.61 2.05
N GLN A 32 -10.00 8.34 1.75
CA GLN A 32 -10.74 9.03 0.67
C GLN A 32 -9.97 9.00 -0.66
N SER A 33 -9.29 7.92 -0.91
CA SER A 33 -8.47 7.69 -2.10
C SER A 33 -9.24 6.89 -3.15
N THR A 34 -8.74 6.81 -4.37
CA THR A 34 -9.41 6.09 -5.44
C THR A 34 -8.76 4.76 -5.76
N MET A 35 -7.56 4.52 -5.25
CA MET A 35 -6.82 3.30 -5.49
C MET A 35 -5.89 2.99 -4.33
N GLY A 36 -5.53 1.72 -4.21
CA GLY A 36 -4.58 1.28 -3.18
C GLY A 36 -4.03 -0.11 -3.48
N TYR A 37 -2.98 -0.45 -2.76
CA TYR A 37 -2.32 -1.76 -2.84
C TYR A 37 -1.70 -2.13 -1.49
N PHE A 38 -1.46 -3.43 -1.32
CA PHE A 38 -0.65 -3.96 -0.23
C PHE A 38 0.36 -4.97 -0.77
N ALA A 39 1.62 -4.78 -0.41
CA ALA A 39 2.69 -5.72 -0.74
C ALA A 39 3.34 -6.23 0.55
N VAL A 40 3.69 -7.52 0.56
CA VAL A 40 4.44 -8.13 1.65
C VAL A 40 5.93 -8.13 1.36
N MET A 41 6.73 -7.97 2.40
CA MET A 41 8.18 -7.93 2.35
C MET A 41 8.76 -9.29 2.74
N ASN A 42 9.85 -9.70 2.08
CA ASN A 42 10.63 -10.85 2.52
C ASN A 42 11.48 -10.52 3.76
N ASP A 43 12.08 -11.54 4.38
CA ASP A 43 12.87 -11.39 5.61
C ASP A 43 14.13 -10.54 5.43
N ALA A 44 14.69 -10.52 4.23
CA ALA A 44 15.86 -9.69 3.91
C ALA A 44 15.51 -8.20 3.68
N GLU A 45 14.23 -7.85 3.65
CA GLU A 45 13.73 -6.50 3.38
C GLU A 45 14.19 -5.93 2.02
N ASP A 46 14.36 -6.78 1.02
CA ASP A 46 14.82 -6.39 -0.31
C ASP A 46 13.86 -6.75 -1.46
N VAL A 47 12.83 -7.54 -1.20
CA VAL A 47 11.84 -7.95 -2.21
C VAL A 47 10.42 -7.80 -1.69
N LEU A 48 9.60 -7.07 -2.44
CA LEU A 48 8.16 -6.94 -2.23
C LEU A 48 7.37 -7.88 -3.14
N THR A 49 6.37 -8.53 -2.58
CA THR A 49 5.41 -9.34 -3.35
C THR A 49 4.01 -8.75 -3.18
N MET A 50 3.38 -8.39 -4.30
CA MET A 50 2.01 -7.86 -4.25
C MET A 50 1.06 -8.91 -3.73
N LEU A 51 0.28 -8.53 -2.72
CA LEU A 51 -0.72 -9.40 -2.10
C LEU A 51 -2.14 -8.90 -2.34
N GLY A 52 -2.37 -7.59 -2.37
CA GLY A 52 -3.70 -7.03 -2.57
C GLY A 52 -3.70 -5.78 -3.43
N TRP A 53 -4.76 -5.62 -4.21
CA TRP A 53 -5.07 -4.44 -5.01
C TRP A 53 -6.50 -4.01 -4.72
N SER A 54 -6.77 -2.71 -4.71
CA SER A 54 -8.15 -2.24 -4.66
C SER A 54 -8.89 -2.63 -5.95
N LYS A 55 -10.20 -2.90 -5.83
CA LYS A 55 -11.06 -3.19 -7.00
C LYS A 55 -11.06 -2.04 -8.00
N SER A 56 -11.05 -0.80 -7.51
CA SER A 56 -10.95 0.40 -8.33
C SER A 56 -9.64 0.47 -9.11
N ALA A 57 -8.51 0.12 -8.49
CA ALA A 57 -7.22 0.06 -9.18
C ALA A 57 -7.21 -1.00 -10.28
N MET A 58 -7.76 -2.17 -10.02
CA MET A 58 -7.86 -3.25 -11.01
C MET A 58 -8.75 -2.87 -12.19
N GLY A 59 -9.89 -2.21 -11.93
CA GLY A 59 -10.82 -1.79 -12.97
C GLY A 59 -10.33 -0.61 -13.81
N ALA A 60 -9.53 0.29 -13.23
CA ALA A 60 -9.03 1.48 -13.91
C ALA A 60 -7.71 1.25 -14.65
N CYS A 61 -6.97 0.19 -14.33
CA CYS A 61 -5.67 -0.10 -14.92
C CYS A 61 -5.82 -1.07 -16.10
N ALA A 62 -5.37 -0.65 -17.30
CA ALA A 62 -5.39 -1.47 -18.51
C ALA A 62 -4.17 -2.39 -18.65
N VAL A 63 -3.25 -2.40 -17.69
CA VAL A 63 -2.10 -3.30 -17.68
C VAL A 63 -2.58 -4.71 -17.34
N MET A 64 -2.54 -5.61 -18.32
CA MET A 64 -3.04 -6.98 -18.20
C MET A 64 -2.10 -7.86 -17.37
N ASP A 65 -0.79 -7.72 -17.57
CA ASP A 65 0.25 -8.51 -16.91
C ASP A 65 1.02 -7.62 -15.93
N LYS A 66 0.53 -7.56 -14.69
CA LYS A 66 1.23 -6.85 -13.61
C LYS A 66 2.26 -7.79 -13.00
N PRO A 67 3.54 -7.37 -12.88
CA PRO A 67 4.48 -8.11 -12.06
C PRO A 67 3.92 -8.23 -10.65
N ILE A 68 4.18 -9.36 -10.01
CA ILE A 68 3.78 -9.61 -8.61
C ILE A 68 4.96 -9.38 -7.68
N VAL A 69 6.17 -9.69 -8.14
CA VAL A 69 7.41 -9.61 -7.36
C VAL A 69 8.24 -8.42 -7.81
N TYR A 70 8.65 -7.61 -6.84
CA TYR A 70 9.42 -6.38 -7.08
C TYR A 70 10.65 -6.33 -6.15
N PRO A 71 11.88 -6.48 -6.68
CA PRO A 71 13.06 -6.07 -5.93
C PRO A 71 12.96 -4.58 -5.56
N ILE A 72 13.37 -4.22 -4.35
CA ILE A 72 13.27 -2.82 -3.88
C ILE A 72 13.98 -1.86 -4.83
N GLU A 73 15.12 -2.25 -5.35
CA GLU A 73 15.91 -1.45 -6.29
C GLU A 73 15.19 -1.15 -7.61
N GLU A 74 14.23 -1.99 -8.00
CA GLU A 74 13.41 -1.82 -9.20
C GLU A 74 12.15 -1.00 -8.95
N THR A 75 11.80 -0.73 -7.69
CA THR A 75 10.62 0.07 -7.35
C THR A 75 10.86 1.56 -7.57
N GLY A 76 9.82 2.28 -7.99
CA GLY A 76 9.82 3.73 -8.07
C GLY A 76 9.59 4.39 -6.69
N LEU A 77 8.90 5.53 -6.66
CA LEU A 77 8.63 6.29 -5.42
C LEU A 77 7.89 5.47 -4.35
N TRP A 78 7.09 4.49 -4.75
CA TRP A 78 6.35 3.66 -3.80
C TRP A 78 7.26 2.77 -2.93
N GLY A 79 8.45 2.46 -3.40
CA GLY A 79 9.46 1.75 -2.63
C GLY A 79 10.24 2.63 -1.64
N ASP A 80 10.09 3.95 -1.72
CA ASP A 80 10.79 4.87 -0.82
C ASP A 80 10.37 4.70 0.64
N ALA A 81 9.15 4.24 0.92
CA ALA A 81 8.71 3.92 2.27
C ALA A 81 9.62 2.87 2.95
N VAL A 82 10.15 1.93 2.18
CA VAL A 82 11.15 0.96 2.67
C VAL A 82 12.53 1.59 2.77
N ARG A 83 12.99 2.24 1.71
CA ARG A 83 14.32 2.87 1.66
C ARG A 83 14.52 3.91 2.75
N GLU A 84 13.52 4.74 2.99
CA GLU A 84 13.55 5.80 4.01
C GLU A 84 13.04 5.34 5.38
N ARG A 85 12.47 4.14 5.46
CA ARG A 85 11.90 3.52 6.68
C ARG A 85 10.88 4.43 7.38
N LYS A 86 10.04 5.09 6.62
CA LYS A 86 8.99 5.99 7.11
C LYS A 86 7.89 6.18 6.06
N ALA A 87 6.77 6.75 6.47
CA ALA A 87 5.73 7.19 5.54
C ALA A 87 6.30 8.21 4.54
N VAL A 88 5.97 8.03 3.27
CA VAL A 88 6.37 8.93 2.18
C VAL A 88 5.12 9.45 1.47
N VAL A 89 4.98 10.77 1.44
CA VAL A 89 3.87 11.48 0.80
C VAL A 89 4.37 12.17 -0.45
N THR A 90 3.70 11.96 -1.57
CA THR A 90 3.96 12.67 -2.83
C THR A 90 2.64 13.31 -3.27
N ASN A 91 2.52 14.64 -3.10
CA ASN A 91 1.29 15.37 -3.41
C ASN A 91 1.23 15.90 -4.85
N ASP A 92 2.35 15.92 -5.54
CA ASP A 92 2.43 16.25 -6.97
C ASP A 92 3.35 15.23 -7.66
N TYR A 93 2.77 14.09 -8.01
CA TYR A 93 3.52 13.03 -8.67
C TYR A 93 4.08 13.48 -10.03
N PRO A 94 3.31 14.14 -10.92
CA PRO A 94 3.84 14.57 -12.20
C PRO A 94 5.06 15.48 -12.11
N ALA A 95 5.06 16.40 -11.14
CA ALA A 95 6.16 17.37 -10.95
C ALA A 95 7.33 16.82 -10.12
N SER A 96 7.18 15.66 -9.47
CA SER A 96 8.24 15.08 -8.64
C SER A 96 9.49 14.80 -9.47
N LYS A 97 10.64 15.27 -8.97
CA LYS A 97 11.98 15.05 -9.55
C LYS A 97 12.84 14.13 -8.68
N LYS A 98 12.24 13.40 -7.75
CA LYS A 98 12.99 12.44 -6.93
C LYS A 98 13.73 11.43 -7.82
N PRO A 99 15.01 11.10 -7.52
CA PRO A 99 15.81 10.17 -8.32
C PRO A 99 15.18 8.77 -8.43
N THR A 100 14.40 8.37 -7.44
CA THR A 100 13.73 7.06 -7.39
C THR A 100 12.47 6.98 -8.25
N LYS A 101 11.97 8.11 -8.77
CA LYS A 101 10.78 8.12 -9.64
C LYS A 101 11.09 7.42 -10.96
N LYS A 102 10.36 6.34 -11.23
CA LYS A 102 10.51 5.55 -12.47
C LYS A 102 9.33 5.68 -13.45
N GLY A 103 8.28 6.43 -13.06
CA GLY A 103 7.05 6.49 -13.84
C GLY A 103 6.26 5.17 -13.75
N TYR A 104 5.39 4.95 -14.72
CA TYR A 104 4.55 3.77 -14.83
C TYR A 104 4.33 3.39 -16.30
N PRO A 105 4.03 2.10 -16.61
CA PRO A 105 3.83 1.66 -17.96
C PRO A 105 2.58 2.27 -18.61
N GLU A 106 2.52 2.28 -19.92
CA GLU A 106 1.32 2.65 -20.67
C GLU A 106 0.12 1.80 -20.22
N GLY A 107 -1.05 2.43 -20.11
CA GLY A 107 -2.28 1.79 -19.60
C GLY A 107 -2.40 1.73 -18.09
N HIS A 108 -1.37 2.12 -17.33
CA HIS A 108 -1.47 2.30 -15.91
C HIS A 108 -2.34 3.51 -15.57
N VAL A 109 -3.04 3.46 -14.44
CA VAL A 109 -3.79 4.60 -13.91
C VAL A 109 -2.84 5.78 -13.69
N LYS A 110 -3.27 6.99 -14.10
CA LYS A 110 -2.48 8.20 -13.88
C LYS A 110 -2.44 8.53 -12.38
N LEU A 111 -1.23 8.73 -11.86
CA LEU A 111 -1.02 9.17 -10.50
C LEU A 111 -0.94 10.69 -10.42
N THR A 112 -1.79 11.30 -9.59
CA THR A 112 -1.71 12.71 -9.23
C THR A 112 -0.96 12.88 -7.92
N ARG A 113 -1.29 12.08 -6.94
CA ARG A 113 -0.64 12.03 -5.62
C ARG A 113 -0.77 10.64 -5.02
N HIS A 114 0.14 10.32 -4.11
CA HIS A 114 0.06 9.06 -3.39
C HIS A 114 0.77 9.17 -2.02
N ILE A 115 0.44 8.20 -1.17
CA ILE A 115 1.10 8.00 0.10
C ILE A 115 1.41 6.52 0.25
N ASN A 116 2.61 6.20 0.71
CA ASN A 116 3.05 4.84 1.00
C ASN A 116 3.60 4.80 2.42
N VAL A 117 3.21 3.79 3.17
CA VAL A 117 3.70 3.59 4.54
C VAL A 117 4.31 2.21 4.68
N PRO A 118 5.45 2.09 5.41
CA PRO A 118 5.97 0.77 5.75
C PRO A 118 5.05 0.12 6.79
N VAL A 119 4.86 -1.18 6.67
CA VAL A 119 4.13 -1.96 7.67
C VAL A 119 5.14 -2.61 8.59
N TRP A 120 5.01 -2.39 9.89
CA TRP A 120 5.98 -2.82 10.88
C TRP A 120 5.51 -4.03 11.68
N ASP A 121 6.43 -4.93 11.95
CA ASP A 121 6.31 -5.99 12.95
C ASP A 121 7.56 -5.90 13.86
N GLY A 122 7.44 -5.23 14.99
CA GLY A 122 8.61 -4.84 15.79
C GLY A 122 9.49 -3.84 15.04
N GLU A 123 10.75 -4.18 14.83
CA GLU A 123 11.71 -3.35 14.08
C GLU A 123 11.85 -3.74 12.61
N HIS A 124 11.12 -4.77 12.16
CA HIS A 124 11.15 -5.25 10.78
C HIS A 124 10.03 -4.63 9.95
N ILE A 125 10.35 -4.28 8.71
CA ILE A 125 9.36 -3.93 7.70
C ILE A 125 8.86 -5.23 7.08
N VAL A 126 7.56 -5.48 7.23
CA VAL A 126 6.91 -6.69 6.74
C VAL A 126 6.03 -6.45 5.51
N GLY A 127 5.90 -5.20 5.10
CA GLY A 127 5.14 -4.84 3.92
C GLY A 127 5.10 -3.34 3.67
N VAL A 128 4.40 -2.98 2.62
CA VAL A 128 4.08 -1.58 2.25
C VAL A 128 2.61 -1.50 1.93
N LEU A 129 1.95 -0.51 2.50
CA LEU A 129 0.57 -0.14 2.19
C LEU A 129 0.59 1.22 1.49
N GLY A 130 -0.01 1.31 0.31
CA GLY A 130 -0.11 2.54 -0.43
C GLY A 130 -1.53 2.85 -0.88
N VAL A 131 -1.87 4.13 -0.90
CA VAL A 131 -3.11 4.65 -1.51
C VAL A 131 -2.78 5.86 -2.38
N GLY A 132 -3.63 6.14 -3.36
CA GLY A 132 -3.39 7.21 -4.31
C GLY A 132 -4.64 7.93 -4.78
N ASN A 133 -4.39 9.10 -5.37
CA ASN A 133 -5.38 9.91 -6.05
C ASN A 133 -6.56 10.40 -5.18
N LYS A 134 -6.29 10.74 -3.91
CA LYS A 134 -7.20 11.56 -3.13
C LYS A 134 -7.41 12.90 -3.88
N GLU A 135 -8.59 13.49 -3.80
CA GLU A 135 -8.88 14.78 -4.48
C GLU A 135 -8.05 15.94 -3.94
N THR A 136 -7.70 15.89 -2.65
CA THR A 136 -6.87 16.90 -1.97
C THR A 136 -5.53 16.32 -1.59
N ASP A 137 -4.59 17.16 -1.16
CA ASP A 137 -3.30 16.73 -0.69
C ASP A 137 -3.41 15.81 0.54
N TYR A 138 -2.51 14.83 0.61
CA TYR A 138 -2.32 14.03 1.83
C TYR A 138 -1.60 14.86 2.88
N SER A 139 -2.12 14.85 4.09
CA SER A 139 -1.56 15.56 5.25
C SER A 139 -0.69 14.64 6.12
N HIS A 140 0.00 15.24 7.10
CA HIS A 140 0.68 14.47 8.15
C HIS A 140 -0.29 13.61 8.97
N ALA A 141 -1.51 14.11 9.21
CA ALA A 141 -2.56 13.34 9.88
C ALA A 141 -2.99 12.12 9.05
N ASP A 142 -3.08 12.27 7.74
CA ASP A 142 -3.33 11.16 6.82
C ASP A 142 -2.23 10.09 6.92
N ALA A 143 -0.97 10.52 6.93
CA ALA A 143 0.16 9.61 7.07
C ALA A 143 0.12 8.82 8.39
N ALA A 144 -0.15 9.49 9.50
CA ALA A 144 -0.27 8.86 10.81
C ALA A 144 -1.43 7.86 10.87
N MET A 145 -2.57 8.20 10.30
CA MET A 145 -3.76 7.34 10.25
C MET A 145 -3.50 6.09 9.41
N LEU A 146 -2.91 6.24 8.23
CA LEU A 146 -2.59 5.12 7.36
C LEU A 146 -1.54 4.20 8.01
N GLN A 147 -0.52 4.78 8.66
CA GLN A 147 0.51 4.04 9.37
C GLN A 147 -0.09 3.21 10.52
N GLU A 148 -0.99 3.78 11.29
CA GLU A 148 -1.66 3.06 12.38
C GLU A 148 -2.54 1.94 11.84
N LEU A 149 -3.32 2.19 10.81
CA LEU A 149 -4.16 1.17 10.17
C LEU A 149 -3.30 -0.01 9.67
N ALA A 150 -2.20 0.28 9.00
CA ALA A 150 -1.28 -0.73 8.47
C ALA A 150 -0.71 -1.61 9.60
N ASN A 151 -0.16 -1.01 10.63
CA ASN A 151 0.49 -1.73 11.73
C ASN A 151 -0.51 -2.58 12.52
N ARG A 152 -1.68 -2.04 12.83
CA ARG A 152 -2.71 -2.76 13.59
C ARG A 152 -3.34 -3.89 12.77
N SER A 153 -3.46 -3.73 11.47
CA SER A 153 -4.03 -4.75 10.58
C SER A 153 -3.09 -5.92 10.34
N TRP A 154 -1.78 -5.70 10.42
CA TRP A 154 -0.78 -6.74 10.20
C TRP A 154 -0.98 -7.96 11.11
N ALA A 155 -1.34 -7.75 12.37
CA ALA A 155 -1.59 -8.84 13.31
C ALA A 155 -2.67 -9.81 12.82
N TYR A 156 -3.66 -9.32 12.08
CA TYR A 156 -4.73 -10.14 11.50
C TYR A 156 -4.28 -10.83 10.22
N ILE A 157 -3.59 -10.11 9.33
CA ILE A 157 -3.06 -10.66 8.08
C ILE A 157 -2.05 -11.78 8.36
N LYS A 158 -1.15 -11.56 9.33
CA LYS A 158 -0.14 -12.54 9.76
C LYS A 158 -0.76 -13.86 10.26
N ARG A 159 -1.93 -13.80 10.89
CA ARG A 159 -2.64 -14.97 11.44
C ARG A 159 -3.55 -15.65 10.41
N ALA A 160 -3.88 -14.98 9.31
CA ALA A 160 -4.72 -15.56 8.28
C ALA A 160 -3.98 -16.71 7.58
N ARG A 161 -4.70 -17.79 7.31
CA ARG A 161 -4.12 -18.96 6.61
C ARG A 161 -3.95 -18.64 5.13
N GLU A 162 -2.88 -19.16 4.57
CA GLU A 162 -2.63 -19.12 3.12
C GLU A 162 -3.67 -19.92 2.31
#